data_14bb8784f47f9c8945498a11fae840b6
#
_entry.id   14bb8784f47f9c8945498a11fae840b6
#
_cell.length_a   1.000
_cell.length_b   1.000
_cell.length_c   1.000
_cell.angle_alpha   90.00
_cell.angle_beta   90.00
_cell.angle_gamma   90.00
#
_symmetry.space_group_name_H-M   'P 1'
#
loop_
_entity.id
_entity.type
_entity.pdbx_description
1 polymer ?
#
loop_
_entity_poly.entity_id
_entity_poly.type
_entity_poly.pdbx_seq_one_letter_code
_entity_poly.pdbx_strand_id
1 'polypeptide(L)'
;DDKLYGSFSRIALRMGVFSLAASLTSYLLFLSKHPSGLMGNTAALILYVQGFWLVVIGSIDYFKKRKKRAFICFLMTICMVLALLFNARSYVIQSLIWTLVFPYITTQKGKRGRFRGVWAAVAIGGLAFAFVANFEPHLFETFMEKTDRDTRSFQYIELFSQTNLKDFLIGQGYAFQYYSPTMGGFYSYIDNGYLFLMMRYGISICLPYVLLLVMGIYNSLFYNKERLIRGYSLVLIMWMCALGGLSVYTMLVFDIKCLAIAVVIGRCLAIHREKRKKSEKGAKTDARP
;
A
#
# COMPACT_ATOMS: atom_id res chain seq x y z
N ASP A 1 -10.10 -16.56 13.51
CA ASP A 1 -9.81 -16.37 14.92
C ASP A 1 -9.31 -14.95 15.18
N ASP A 2 -10.10 -14.15 15.93
CA ASP A 2 -9.82 -12.73 16.20
C ASP A 2 -8.52 -12.55 17.02
N LYS A 3 -8.17 -13.52 17.87
CA LYS A 3 -6.93 -13.49 18.64
C LYS A 3 -5.69 -13.64 17.74
N LEU A 4 -5.77 -14.57 16.80
CA LEU A 4 -4.69 -14.80 15.83
C LEU A 4 -4.45 -13.57 14.97
N TYR A 5 -5.54 -12.97 14.47
CA TYR A 5 -5.45 -11.76 13.67
C TYR A 5 -4.91 -10.56 14.48
N GLY A 6 -5.33 -10.39 15.73
CA GLY A 6 -4.80 -9.35 16.61
C GLY A 6 -3.31 -9.54 16.95
N SER A 7 -2.82 -10.77 16.97
CA SER A 7 -1.40 -11.08 17.09
C SER A 7 -0.65 -10.74 15.81
N PHE A 8 -1.19 -11.13 14.66
CA PHE A 8 -0.65 -10.78 13.34
C PHE A 8 -0.54 -9.25 13.16
N SER A 9 -1.60 -8.50 13.46
CA SER A 9 -1.63 -7.04 13.36
C SER A 9 -0.53 -6.38 14.21
N ARG A 10 -0.27 -6.90 15.43
CA ARG A 10 0.82 -6.42 16.29
C ARG A 10 2.20 -6.71 15.72
N ILE A 11 2.39 -7.91 15.18
CA ILE A 11 3.65 -8.31 14.53
C ILE A 11 3.87 -7.44 13.29
N ALA A 12 2.87 -7.29 12.43
CA ALA A 12 2.94 -6.47 11.23
C ALA A 12 3.36 -5.02 11.57
N LEU A 13 2.73 -4.40 12.60
CA LEU A 13 3.10 -3.05 13.02
C LEU A 13 4.56 -2.96 13.50
N ARG A 14 5.01 -3.92 14.31
CA ARG A 14 6.41 -3.93 14.81
C ARG A 14 7.42 -4.11 13.67
N MET A 15 7.15 -5.05 12.77
CA MET A 15 8.00 -5.27 11.59
C MET A 15 7.98 -4.05 10.66
N GLY A 16 6.82 -3.39 10.51
CA GLY A 16 6.71 -2.16 9.73
C GLY A 16 7.56 -1.04 10.30
N VAL A 17 7.50 -0.80 11.61
CA VAL A 17 8.34 0.21 12.28
C VAL A 17 9.83 -0.12 12.14
N PHE A 18 10.21 -1.39 12.32
CA PHE A 18 11.58 -1.83 12.13
C PHE A 18 12.05 -1.61 10.68
N SER A 19 11.23 -1.95 9.70
CA SER A 19 11.54 -1.77 8.27
C SER A 19 11.69 -0.28 7.91
N LEU A 20 10.86 0.61 8.47
CA LEU A 20 11.01 2.06 8.30
C LEU A 20 12.31 2.58 8.93
N ALA A 21 12.66 2.11 10.12
CA ALA A 21 13.92 2.47 10.77
C ALA A 21 15.13 1.99 9.95
N ALA A 22 15.10 0.74 9.47
CA ALA A 22 16.15 0.19 8.61
C ALA A 22 16.26 0.96 7.27
N SER A 23 15.13 1.37 6.69
CA SER A 23 15.09 2.21 5.49
C SER A 23 15.79 3.55 5.73
N LEU A 24 15.44 4.24 6.83
CA LEU A 24 16.08 5.51 7.19
C LEU A 24 17.59 5.35 7.43
N THR A 25 17.98 4.32 8.16
CA THR A 25 19.40 4.04 8.42
C THR A 25 20.16 3.76 7.13
N SER A 26 19.59 2.93 6.24
CA SER A 26 20.17 2.64 4.92
C SER A 26 20.30 3.92 4.08
N TYR A 27 19.31 4.80 4.11
CA TYR A 27 19.34 6.09 3.42
C TYR A 27 20.45 7.00 3.97
N LEU A 28 20.55 7.15 5.29
CA LEU A 28 21.59 7.98 5.92
C LEU A 28 23.00 7.46 5.67
N LEU A 29 23.20 6.13 5.71
CA LEU A 29 24.47 5.49 5.36
C LEU A 29 24.83 5.71 3.88
N PHE A 30 23.84 5.71 2.99
CA PHE A 30 24.08 6.00 1.58
C PHE A 30 24.48 7.47 1.38
N LEU A 31 23.78 8.42 2.02
CA LEU A 31 24.11 9.85 1.95
C LEU A 31 25.51 10.14 2.48
N SER A 32 25.95 9.47 3.53
CA SER A 32 27.32 9.65 4.09
C SER A 32 28.41 9.26 3.09
N LYS A 33 28.13 8.32 2.17
CA LYS A 33 29.07 7.84 1.14
C LYS A 33 28.93 8.58 -0.20
N HIS A 34 27.74 9.11 -0.50
CA HIS A 34 27.39 9.73 -1.76
C HIS A 34 26.62 11.05 -1.54
N PRO A 35 27.27 12.11 -1.06
CA PRO A 35 26.58 13.36 -0.68
C PRO A 35 25.88 14.06 -1.83
N SER A 36 26.27 13.80 -3.09
CA SER A 36 25.64 14.33 -4.29
C SER A 36 24.57 13.43 -4.91
N GLY A 37 24.38 12.21 -4.40
CA GLY A 37 23.55 11.17 -4.99
C GLY A 37 22.24 10.96 -4.22
N LEU A 38 21.31 11.92 -4.26
CA LEU A 38 19.96 11.82 -3.64
C LEU A 38 19.08 10.74 -4.24
N MET A 39 19.39 10.27 -5.45
CA MET A 39 18.64 9.22 -6.15
C MET A 39 19.51 7.98 -6.33
N GLY A 40 19.14 6.87 -5.74
CA GLY A 40 19.79 5.60 -6.05
C GLY A 40 19.76 4.53 -4.97
N ASN A 41 19.30 4.81 -3.77
CA ASN A 41 19.22 3.76 -2.75
C ASN A 41 17.91 2.94 -2.90
N THR A 42 17.87 2.09 -3.94
CA THR A 42 16.75 1.17 -4.20
C THR A 42 16.47 0.27 -3.00
N ALA A 43 17.49 -0.16 -2.26
CA ALA A 43 17.32 -1.01 -1.09
C ALA A 43 16.57 -0.27 0.04
N ALA A 44 16.93 0.99 0.31
CA ALA A 44 16.19 1.81 1.29
C ALA A 44 14.75 2.03 0.88
N LEU A 45 14.48 2.27 -0.42
CA LEU A 45 13.14 2.44 -0.94
C LEU A 45 12.31 1.15 -0.82
N ILE A 46 12.87 -0.01 -1.12
CA ILE A 46 12.19 -1.31 -0.96
C ILE A 46 11.82 -1.53 0.51
N LEU A 47 12.73 -1.29 1.45
CA LEU A 47 12.47 -1.39 2.88
C LEU A 47 11.37 -0.41 3.32
N TYR A 48 11.39 0.82 2.79
CA TYR A 48 10.35 1.80 3.03
C TYR A 48 8.97 1.30 2.58
N VAL A 49 8.86 0.80 1.34
CA VAL A 49 7.60 0.29 0.77
C VAL A 49 7.04 -0.86 1.61
N GLN A 50 7.89 -1.80 2.04
CA GLN A 50 7.48 -2.88 2.94
C GLN A 50 7.01 -2.34 4.29
N GLY A 51 7.78 -1.44 4.89
CA GLY A 51 7.46 -0.81 6.16
C GLY A 51 6.15 -0.06 6.13
N PHE A 52 5.91 0.72 5.09
CA PHE A 52 4.66 1.47 4.89
C PHE A 52 3.44 0.55 4.91
N TRP A 53 3.41 -0.50 4.08
CA TRP A 53 2.28 -1.42 4.01
C TRP A 53 2.05 -2.20 5.31
N LEU A 54 3.11 -2.62 5.98
CA LEU A 54 3.02 -3.31 7.26
C LEU A 54 2.48 -2.38 8.37
N VAL A 55 2.87 -1.11 8.37
CA VAL A 55 2.32 -0.10 9.30
C VAL A 55 0.85 0.15 8.99
N VAL A 56 0.47 0.33 7.73
CA VAL A 56 -0.93 0.52 7.31
C VAL A 56 -1.80 -0.64 7.81
N ILE A 57 -1.41 -1.88 7.51
CA ILE A 57 -2.16 -3.08 7.90
C ILE A 57 -2.18 -3.25 9.42
N GLY A 58 -1.02 -3.14 10.06
CA GLY A 58 -0.89 -3.32 11.51
C GLY A 58 -1.60 -2.22 12.32
N SER A 59 -1.81 -1.03 11.75
CA SER A 59 -2.45 0.09 12.43
C SER A 59 -3.96 -0.07 12.62
N ILE A 60 -4.64 -0.91 11.82
CA ILE A 60 -6.10 -1.04 11.81
C ILE A 60 -6.65 -1.29 13.22
N ASP A 61 -6.10 -2.25 13.95
CA ASP A 61 -6.57 -2.59 15.32
C ASP A 61 -6.21 -1.55 16.37
N TYR A 62 -5.18 -0.75 16.13
CA TYR A 62 -4.73 0.27 17.07
C TYR A 62 -5.62 1.51 17.11
N PHE A 63 -6.41 1.75 16.07
CA PHE A 63 -7.34 2.88 16.04
C PHE A 63 -8.50 2.77 17.03
N LYS A 64 -8.72 1.62 17.66
CA LYS A 64 -9.73 1.44 18.73
C LYS A 64 -9.47 2.34 19.94
N LYS A 65 -8.22 2.63 20.28
CA LYS A 65 -7.82 3.40 21.48
C LYS A 65 -7.29 4.79 21.11
N ARG A 66 -7.82 5.85 21.78
CA ARG A 66 -7.46 7.27 21.49
C ARG A 66 -5.96 7.55 21.53
N LYS A 67 -5.24 7.09 22.58
CA LYS A 67 -3.78 7.29 22.69
C LYS A 67 -3.01 6.64 21.57
N LYS A 68 -3.47 5.48 21.10
CA LYS A 68 -2.83 4.76 20.01
C LYS A 68 -3.07 5.40 18.65
N ARG A 69 -4.18 6.15 18.46
CA ARG A 69 -4.43 6.91 17.23
C ARG A 69 -3.38 8.00 16.99
N ALA A 70 -3.03 8.75 18.05
CA ALA A 70 -1.98 9.78 17.94
C ALA A 70 -0.65 9.16 17.50
N PHE A 71 -0.30 8.01 18.07
CA PHE A 71 0.90 7.27 17.66
C PHE A 71 0.85 6.83 16.18
N ILE A 72 -0.29 6.33 15.69
CA ILE A 72 -0.41 5.95 14.27
C ILE A 72 -0.35 7.20 13.36
N CYS A 73 -0.99 8.30 13.73
CA CYS A 73 -0.86 9.54 12.98
C CYS A 73 0.60 10.02 12.92
N PHE A 74 1.33 9.92 14.01
CA PHE A 74 2.76 10.21 14.05
C PHE A 74 3.57 9.30 13.12
N LEU A 75 3.32 7.98 13.14
CA LEU A 75 3.97 7.04 12.22
C LEU A 75 3.66 7.35 10.76
N MET A 76 2.42 7.71 10.44
CA MET A 76 2.03 8.09 9.07
C MET A 76 2.72 9.39 8.63
N THR A 77 2.93 10.32 9.55
CA THR A 77 3.73 11.53 9.27
C THR A 77 5.19 11.16 8.95
N ILE A 78 5.79 10.25 9.71
CA ILE A 78 7.14 9.72 9.38
C ILE A 78 7.13 9.07 8.00
N CYS A 79 6.12 8.23 7.69
CA CYS A 79 5.99 7.62 6.36
C CYS A 79 5.93 8.68 5.25
N MET A 80 5.20 9.78 5.47
CA MET A 80 5.09 10.86 4.50
C MET A 80 6.41 11.61 4.32
N VAL A 81 7.13 11.90 5.41
CA VAL A 81 8.46 12.53 5.32
C VAL A 81 9.44 11.63 4.57
N LEU A 82 9.49 10.33 4.88
CA LEU A 82 10.33 9.37 4.15
C LEU A 82 9.93 9.27 2.68
N ALA A 83 8.62 9.33 2.36
CA ALA A 83 8.15 9.34 0.97
C ALA A 83 8.66 10.56 0.21
N LEU A 84 8.69 11.74 0.84
CA LEU A 84 9.27 12.95 0.24
C LEU A 84 10.78 12.78 0.01
N LEU A 85 11.52 12.28 1.00
CA LEU A 85 12.97 12.03 0.88
C LEU A 85 13.32 11.03 -0.23
N PHE A 86 12.49 10.00 -0.41
CA PHE A 86 12.65 9.01 -1.48
C PHE A 86 12.03 9.43 -2.82
N ASN A 87 11.48 10.63 -2.90
CA ASN A 87 10.75 11.11 -4.08
C ASN A 87 9.64 10.13 -4.56
N ALA A 88 8.96 9.50 -3.58
CA ALA A 88 7.93 8.50 -3.78
C ALA A 88 6.53 9.11 -3.65
N ARG A 89 6.12 9.92 -4.62
CA ARG A 89 4.90 10.78 -4.60
C ARG A 89 3.62 10.02 -4.25
N SER A 90 3.44 8.85 -4.82
CA SER A 90 2.26 8.02 -4.57
C SER A 90 2.12 7.64 -3.09
N TYR A 91 3.23 7.45 -2.37
CA TYR A 91 3.21 7.14 -0.94
C TYR A 91 2.91 8.36 -0.07
N VAL A 92 3.25 9.58 -0.53
CA VAL A 92 2.79 10.83 0.11
C VAL A 92 1.26 10.87 0.09
N ILE A 93 0.66 10.67 -1.10
CA ILE A 93 -0.79 10.65 -1.27
C ILE A 93 -1.43 9.53 -0.44
N GLN A 94 -0.88 8.33 -0.47
CA GLN A 94 -1.38 7.18 0.29
C GLN A 94 -1.29 7.43 1.81
N SER A 95 -0.22 8.04 2.30
CA SER A 95 -0.07 8.42 3.71
C SER A 95 -1.11 9.46 4.12
N LEU A 96 -1.40 10.44 3.27
CA LEU A 96 -2.46 11.43 3.48
C LEU A 96 -3.84 10.77 3.49
N ILE A 97 -4.16 9.93 2.51
CA ILE A 97 -5.42 9.19 2.47
C ILE A 97 -5.59 8.38 3.75
N TRP A 98 -4.57 7.65 4.19
CA TRP A 98 -4.64 6.86 5.41
C TRP A 98 -4.87 7.73 6.64
N THR A 99 -4.16 8.83 6.75
CA THR A 99 -4.26 9.73 7.90
C THR A 99 -5.61 10.44 7.99
N LEU A 100 -6.18 10.86 6.84
CA LEU A 100 -7.41 11.64 6.76
C LEU A 100 -8.66 10.75 6.71
N VAL A 101 -8.65 9.75 5.83
CA VAL A 101 -9.85 8.96 5.51
C VAL A 101 -10.08 7.84 6.52
N PHE A 102 -9.01 7.17 6.96
CA PHE A 102 -9.14 6.04 7.88
C PHE A 102 -9.79 6.40 9.23
N PRO A 103 -9.40 7.49 9.93
CA PRO A 103 -10.08 7.92 11.15
C PRO A 103 -11.55 8.28 10.91
N TYR A 104 -11.86 8.87 9.75
CA TYR A 104 -13.24 9.23 9.38
C TYR A 104 -14.12 7.99 9.20
N ILE A 105 -13.64 6.97 8.49
CA ILE A 105 -14.38 5.73 8.24
C ILE A 105 -14.59 4.93 9.53
N THR A 106 -13.58 4.89 10.41
CA THR A 106 -13.55 3.99 11.57
C THR A 106 -14.17 4.58 12.85
N THR A 107 -14.36 5.90 12.93
CA THR A 107 -14.85 6.56 14.17
C THR A 107 -16.38 6.73 14.17
N GLN A 108 -17.02 6.64 15.36
CA GLN A 108 -18.47 6.81 15.50
C GLN A 108 -18.91 8.27 15.25
N LYS A 109 -20.08 8.48 14.60
CA LYS A 109 -20.71 9.80 14.43
C LYS A 109 -20.91 10.45 15.81
N GLY A 110 -20.55 11.73 15.96
CA GLY A 110 -20.89 12.55 17.13
C GLY A 110 -19.72 13.00 18.04
N LYS A 111 -18.50 12.50 17.89
CA LYS A 111 -17.36 12.95 18.74
C LYS A 111 -16.56 14.09 18.09
N ARG A 112 -16.83 15.35 18.50
CA ARG A 112 -16.15 16.58 18.03
C ARG A 112 -14.60 16.57 18.11
N GLY A 113 -13.98 15.70 18.92
CA GLY A 113 -12.51 15.54 18.98
C GLY A 113 -11.88 14.77 17.82
N ARG A 114 -12.67 14.37 16.83
CA ARG A 114 -12.29 13.53 15.71
C ARG A 114 -11.32 14.20 14.74
N PHE A 115 -11.48 15.51 14.57
CA PHE A 115 -10.73 16.29 13.57
C PHE A 115 -9.41 16.88 14.07
N ARG A 116 -9.20 17.02 15.40
CA ARG A 116 -7.96 17.63 15.91
C ARG A 116 -6.70 16.86 15.54
N GLY A 117 -6.72 15.53 15.62
CA GLY A 117 -5.57 14.71 15.21
C GLY A 117 -5.33 14.72 13.70
N VAL A 118 -6.40 14.82 12.91
CA VAL A 118 -6.34 14.94 11.46
C VAL A 118 -5.72 16.28 11.07
N TRP A 119 -6.21 17.38 11.64
CA TRP A 119 -5.66 18.71 11.36
C TRP A 119 -4.21 18.84 11.83
N ALA A 120 -3.85 18.23 12.98
CA ALA A 120 -2.46 18.17 13.41
C ALA A 120 -1.57 17.42 12.42
N ALA A 121 -2.04 16.26 11.90
CA ALA A 121 -1.29 15.51 10.89
C ALA A 121 -1.16 16.26 9.56
N VAL A 122 -2.22 16.96 9.12
CA VAL A 122 -2.19 17.83 7.93
C VAL A 122 -1.23 19.00 8.14
N ALA A 123 -1.27 19.64 9.31
CA ALA A 123 -0.37 20.74 9.64
C ALA A 123 1.10 20.28 9.67
N ILE A 124 1.39 19.16 10.34
CA ILE A 124 2.75 18.59 10.38
C ILE A 124 3.20 18.18 8.98
N GLY A 125 2.31 17.57 8.18
CA GLY A 125 2.60 17.22 6.80
C GLY A 125 2.87 18.43 5.92
N GLY A 126 2.07 19.47 6.06
CA GLY A 126 2.28 20.76 5.38
C GLY A 126 3.59 21.42 5.79
N LEU A 127 3.92 21.41 7.10
CA LEU A 127 5.20 21.90 7.59
C LEU A 127 6.39 21.08 7.08
N ALA A 128 6.29 19.75 7.06
CA ALA A 128 7.33 18.88 6.51
C ALA A 128 7.53 19.13 5.00
N PHE A 129 6.43 19.30 4.26
CA PHE A 129 6.47 19.65 2.84
C PHE A 129 7.11 21.03 2.62
N ALA A 130 6.69 22.04 3.38
CA ALA A 130 7.27 23.39 3.32
C ALA A 130 8.75 23.38 3.73
N PHE A 131 9.13 22.56 4.71
CA PHE A 131 10.53 22.41 5.11
C PHE A 131 11.37 21.85 3.95
N VAL A 132 10.94 20.72 3.35
CA VAL A 132 11.65 20.12 2.21
C VAL A 132 11.72 21.10 1.03
N ALA A 133 10.65 21.82 0.73
CA ALA A 133 10.62 22.78 -0.38
C ALA A 133 11.59 23.97 -0.18
N ASN A 134 11.79 24.40 1.07
CA ASN A 134 12.66 25.54 1.36
C ASN A 134 14.12 25.18 1.63
N PHE A 135 14.38 24.02 2.25
CA PHE A 135 15.74 23.60 2.62
C PHE A 135 16.41 22.75 1.56
N GLU A 136 15.62 22.06 0.72
CA GLU A 136 16.13 21.23 -0.38
C GLU A 136 15.34 21.51 -1.67
N PRO A 137 15.47 22.72 -2.27
CA PRO A 137 14.71 23.10 -3.47
C PRO A 137 14.97 22.16 -4.65
N HIS A 138 16.18 21.60 -4.77
CA HIS A 138 16.50 20.63 -5.80
C HIS A 138 15.70 19.31 -5.69
N LEU A 139 15.40 18.83 -4.48
CA LEU A 139 14.49 17.69 -4.28
C LEU A 139 13.07 18.03 -4.72
N PHE A 140 12.64 19.27 -4.44
CA PHE A 140 11.32 19.72 -4.84
C PHE A 140 11.21 19.89 -6.36
N GLU A 141 12.20 20.50 -7.00
CA GLU A 141 12.28 20.63 -8.46
C GLU A 141 12.25 19.25 -9.13
N THR A 142 13.08 18.31 -8.66
CA THR A 142 13.09 16.93 -9.17
C THR A 142 11.75 16.23 -8.92
N PHE A 143 11.07 16.51 -7.78
CA PHE A 143 9.75 16.00 -7.49
C PHE A 143 8.71 16.54 -8.49
N MET A 144 8.80 17.79 -8.90
CA MET A 144 7.91 18.41 -9.90
C MET A 144 8.27 17.98 -11.33
N GLU A 145 9.53 17.98 -11.69
CA GLU A 145 10.03 17.65 -13.04
C GLU A 145 9.66 16.21 -13.46
N LYS A 146 9.69 15.26 -12.54
CA LYS A 146 9.18 13.89 -12.80
C LYS A 146 7.70 13.85 -13.17
N THR A 147 6.94 14.93 -12.95
CA THR A 147 5.53 14.99 -13.33
C THR A 147 5.38 15.18 -14.83
N ASP A 148 6.31 15.84 -15.47
CA ASP A 148 6.24 16.20 -16.87
C ASP A 148 6.81 15.12 -17.81
N ARG A 149 7.59 14.17 -17.28
CA ARG A 149 8.14 13.05 -18.06
C ARG A 149 7.25 11.82 -17.98
N ASP A 150 6.45 11.57 -19.01
CA ASP A 150 5.66 10.33 -19.14
C ASP A 150 6.52 9.15 -19.64
N THR A 151 7.32 8.61 -18.72
CA THR A 151 8.13 7.41 -19.01
C THR A 151 7.28 6.13 -19.10
N ARG A 152 6.04 6.14 -18.61
CA ARG A 152 5.17 4.96 -18.58
C ARG A 152 4.56 4.65 -19.92
N SER A 153 4.12 5.66 -20.64
CA SER A 153 3.58 5.47 -21.99
C SER A 153 4.63 4.87 -22.93
N PHE A 154 5.87 5.33 -22.86
CA PHE A 154 6.97 4.72 -23.61
C PHE A 154 7.20 3.27 -23.20
N GLN A 155 7.24 2.97 -21.89
CA GLN A 155 7.40 1.62 -21.38
C GLN A 155 6.30 0.67 -21.90
N TYR A 156 5.04 1.12 -21.96
CA TYR A 156 3.94 0.31 -22.48
C TYR A 156 4.05 0.09 -23.98
N ILE A 157 4.41 1.10 -24.77
CA ILE A 157 4.61 0.96 -26.22
C ILE A 157 5.74 -0.04 -26.50
N GLU A 158 6.88 0.08 -25.81
CA GLU A 158 8.02 -0.83 -25.94
C GLU A 158 7.65 -2.27 -25.55
N LEU A 159 6.91 -2.45 -24.45
CA LEU A 159 6.44 -3.74 -24.01
C LEU A 159 5.48 -4.38 -25.03
N PHE A 160 4.44 -3.65 -25.44
CA PHE A 160 3.42 -4.18 -26.34
C PHE A 160 3.94 -4.47 -27.73
N SER A 161 4.98 -3.77 -28.19
CA SER A 161 5.63 -4.05 -29.48
C SER A 161 6.37 -5.38 -29.52
N GLN A 162 6.74 -5.94 -28.34
CA GLN A 162 7.53 -7.18 -28.20
C GLN A 162 6.70 -8.36 -27.66
N THR A 163 5.44 -8.13 -27.30
CA THR A 163 4.58 -9.15 -26.69
C THR A 163 3.39 -9.48 -27.57
N ASN A 164 2.91 -10.70 -27.45
CA ASN A 164 1.73 -11.19 -28.17
C ASN A 164 0.63 -11.62 -27.20
N LEU A 165 -0.56 -11.92 -27.72
CA LEU A 165 -1.70 -12.31 -26.90
C LEU A 165 -1.42 -13.56 -26.03
N LYS A 166 -0.61 -14.49 -26.50
CA LYS A 166 -0.24 -15.70 -25.76
C LYS A 166 0.54 -15.35 -24.50
N ASP A 167 1.41 -14.32 -24.56
CA ASP A 167 2.20 -13.89 -23.41
C ASP A 167 1.31 -13.33 -22.27
N PHE A 168 0.21 -12.67 -22.62
CA PHE A 168 -0.78 -12.22 -21.63
C PHE A 168 -1.63 -13.35 -21.07
N LEU A 169 -1.96 -14.36 -21.87
CA LEU A 169 -2.81 -15.47 -21.43
C LEU A 169 -2.06 -16.45 -20.52
N ILE A 170 -0.82 -16.81 -20.90
CA ILE A 170 -0.03 -17.86 -20.23
C ILE A 170 1.03 -17.24 -19.31
N GLY A 171 1.55 -16.07 -19.65
CA GLY A 171 2.72 -15.45 -19.04
C GLY A 171 4.03 -15.98 -19.65
N GLN A 172 5.10 -15.22 -19.46
CA GLN A 172 6.46 -15.56 -19.91
C GLN A 172 7.33 -16.15 -18.79
N GLY A 173 6.76 -16.30 -17.59
CA GLY A 173 7.45 -16.84 -16.44
C GLY A 173 8.28 -15.83 -15.64
N TYR A 174 8.98 -16.32 -14.63
CA TYR A 174 9.73 -15.49 -13.68
C TYR A 174 10.88 -14.71 -14.35
N ALA A 175 11.49 -15.28 -15.39
CA ALA A 175 12.60 -14.68 -16.14
C ALA A 175 12.17 -13.66 -17.19
N PHE A 176 10.89 -13.24 -17.18
CA PHE A 176 10.35 -12.24 -18.11
C PHE A 176 11.24 -11.00 -18.20
N GLN A 177 11.62 -10.64 -19.42
CA GLN A 177 12.34 -9.41 -19.75
C GLN A 177 11.88 -8.91 -21.13
N TYR A 178 11.90 -7.60 -21.31
CA TYR A 178 11.70 -6.94 -22.60
C TYR A 178 12.84 -5.95 -22.84
N TYR A 179 13.16 -5.67 -24.09
CA TYR A 179 14.17 -4.68 -24.44
C TYR A 179 13.55 -3.27 -24.40
N SER A 180 14.15 -2.37 -23.63
CA SER A 180 13.74 -0.97 -23.56
C SER A 180 14.84 -0.07 -24.11
N PRO A 181 14.66 0.49 -25.33
CA PRO A 181 15.54 1.51 -25.88
C PRO A 181 15.67 2.72 -24.95
N THR A 182 14.56 3.13 -24.33
CA THR A 182 14.52 4.26 -23.40
C THR A 182 15.40 4.04 -22.15
N MET A 183 15.48 2.81 -21.67
CA MET A 183 16.31 2.42 -20.51
C MET A 183 17.69 1.88 -20.92
N GLY A 184 17.95 1.72 -22.22
CA GLY A 184 19.23 1.27 -22.77
C GLY A 184 19.54 -0.21 -22.57
N GLY A 185 18.54 -1.10 -22.43
CA GLY A 185 18.79 -2.51 -22.22
C GLY A 185 17.58 -3.40 -21.94
N PHE A 186 17.83 -4.64 -21.52
CA PHE A 186 16.77 -5.55 -21.10
C PHE A 186 16.23 -5.20 -19.72
N TYR A 187 14.92 -5.13 -19.60
CA TYR A 187 14.22 -4.68 -18.42
C TYR A 187 13.16 -5.71 -18.00
N SER A 188 13.18 -6.10 -16.73
CA SER A 188 12.22 -7.07 -16.17
C SER A 188 11.10 -6.43 -15.35
N TYR A 189 11.04 -5.11 -15.36
CA TYR A 189 10.18 -4.33 -14.49
C TYR A 189 9.13 -3.54 -15.29
N ILE A 190 7.91 -3.52 -14.80
CA ILE A 190 6.79 -2.77 -15.37
C ILE A 190 6.15 -1.97 -14.23
N ASP A 191 5.95 -0.67 -14.42
CA ASP A 191 5.36 0.23 -13.42
C ASP A 191 3.91 -0.10 -13.07
N ASN A 192 3.24 -0.92 -13.88
CA ASN A 192 1.89 -1.42 -13.64
C ASN A 192 1.96 -2.85 -13.10
N GLY A 193 1.54 -3.05 -11.84
CA GLY A 193 1.58 -4.35 -11.18
C GLY A 193 0.64 -5.39 -11.80
N TYR A 194 -0.48 -4.98 -12.42
CA TYR A 194 -1.37 -5.91 -13.12
C TYR A 194 -0.70 -6.44 -14.39
N LEU A 195 -0.11 -5.56 -15.20
CA LEU A 195 0.66 -5.97 -16.37
C LEU A 195 1.86 -6.84 -15.97
N PHE A 196 2.55 -6.49 -14.89
CA PHE A 196 3.65 -7.27 -14.36
C PHE A 196 3.22 -8.70 -13.98
N LEU A 197 2.06 -8.84 -13.29
CA LEU A 197 1.50 -10.14 -12.96
C LEU A 197 1.08 -10.93 -14.21
N MET A 198 0.45 -10.27 -15.17
CA MET A 198 0.03 -10.89 -16.42
C MET A 198 1.22 -11.36 -17.24
N MET A 199 2.26 -10.54 -17.37
CA MET A 199 3.46 -10.91 -18.15
C MET A 199 4.24 -12.06 -17.50
N ARG A 200 4.26 -12.15 -16.17
CA ARG A 200 4.95 -13.24 -15.48
C ARG A 200 4.12 -14.52 -15.37
N TYR A 201 2.85 -14.41 -15.01
CA TYR A 201 2.04 -15.55 -14.57
C TYR A 201 0.79 -15.78 -15.42
N GLY A 202 0.54 -14.91 -16.39
CA GLY A 202 -0.64 -14.95 -17.23
C GLY A 202 -1.92 -14.45 -16.53
N ILE A 203 -2.98 -14.34 -17.32
CA ILE A 203 -4.30 -13.92 -16.84
C ILE A 203 -4.90 -14.94 -15.85
N SER A 204 -4.50 -16.21 -15.93
CA SER A 204 -4.94 -17.29 -15.03
C SER A 204 -4.62 -17.04 -13.56
N ILE A 205 -3.56 -16.29 -13.26
CA ILE A 205 -3.19 -15.89 -11.90
C ILE A 205 -3.65 -14.46 -11.60
N CYS A 206 -3.51 -13.55 -12.57
CA CYS A 206 -3.88 -12.14 -12.39
C CYS A 206 -5.39 -11.97 -12.10
N LEU A 207 -6.26 -12.64 -12.88
CA LEU A 207 -7.71 -12.50 -12.75
C LEU A 207 -8.23 -13.03 -11.40
N PRO A 208 -7.93 -14.25 -10.94
CA PRO A 208 -8.32 -14.72 -9.61
C PRO A 208 -7.82 -13.81 -8.48
N TYR A 209 -6.60 -13.27 -8.59
CA TYR A 209 -6.06 -12.35 -7.60
C TYR A 209 -6.89 -11.05 -7.51
N VAL A 210 -7.21 -10.44 -8.66
CA VAL A 210 -8.08 -9.24 -8.71
C VAL A 210 -9.48 -9.55 -8.16
N LEU A 211 -10.06 -10.70 -8.52
CA LEU A 211 -11.36 -11.13 -8.00
C LEU A 211 -11.34 -11.29 -6.47
N LEU A 212 -10.28 -11.87 -5.90
CA LEU A 212 -10.13 -11.97 -4.44
C LEU A 212 -10.05 -10.60 -3.76
N LEU A 213 -9.34 -9.63 -4.35
CA LEU A 213 -9.30 -8.25 -3.86
C LEU A 213 -10.69 -7.61 -3.88
N VAL A 214 -11.40 -7.71 -5.01
CA VAL A 214 -12.75 -7.16 -5.17
C VAL A 214 -13.72 -7.81 -4.17
N MET A 215 -13.68 -9.13 -4.02
CA MET A 215 -14.49 -9.84 -3.03
C MET A 215 -14.17 -9.41 -1.59
N GLY A 216 -12.89 -9.21 -1.27
CA GLY A 216 -12.47 -8.71 0.04
C GLY A 216 -13.01 -7.31 0.32
N ILE A 217 -12.93 -6.40 -0.67
CA ILE A 217 -13.50 -5.04 -0.59
C ILE A 217 -15.01 -5.11 -0.39
N TYR A 218 -15.71 -5.86 -1.24
CA TYR A 218 -17.17 -6.01 -1.19
C TYR A 218 -17.63 -6.53 0.18
N ASN A 219 -17.02 -7.60 0.68
CA ASN A 219 -17.36 -8.19 1.97
C ASN A 219 -17.12 -7.23 3.14
N SER A 220 -16.04 -6.45 3.11
CA SER A 220 -15.73 -5.51 4.18
C SER A 220 -16.59 -4.25 4.15
N LEU A 221 -17.05 -3.80 2.98
CA LEU A 221 -17.93 -2.64 2.84
C LEU A 221 -19.39 -2.95 3.15
N PHE A 222 -19.94 -4.00 2.53
CA PHE A 222 -21.39 -4.21 2.49
C PHE A 222 -21.89 -5.17 3.56
N TYR A 223 -21.11 -6.19 3.93
CA TYR A 223 -21.57 -7.21 4.86
C TYR A 223 -21.26 -6.93 6.32
N ASN A 224 -20.52 -5.85 6.67
CA ASN A 224 -20.16 -5.63 8.06
C ASN A 224 -20.64 -4.29 8.63
N LYS A 225 -21.36 -4.38 9.78
CA LYS A 225 -21.78 -3.21 10.55
C LYS A 225 -20.60 -2.61 11.37
N GLU A 226 -19.53 -3.37 11.63
CA GLU A 226 -18.38 -2.88 12.36
C GLU A 226 -17.52 -1.95 11.52
N ARG A 227 -17.43 -0.69 11.95
CA ARG A 227 -16.71 0.36 11.22
C ARG A 227 -15.21 0.07 11.04
N LEU A 228 -14.61 -0.65 11.98
CA LEU A 228 -13.19 -1.01 11.88
C LEU A 228 -12.90 -1.91 10.68
N ILE A 229 -13.85 -2.78 10.35
CA ILE A 229 -13.72 -3.69 9.20
C ILE A 229 -13.76 -2.94 7.87
N ARG A 230 -14.43 -1.79 7.81
CA ARG A 230 -14.32 -0.89 6.66
C ARG A 230 -12.91 -0.35 6.43
N GLY A 231 -12.06 -0.37 7.46
CA GLY A 231 -10.65 -0.05 7.31
C GLY A 231 -9.90 -1.04 6.42
N TYR A 232 -10.30 -2.31 6.41
CA TYR A 232 -9.72 -3.31 5.50
C TYR A 232 -10.05 -3.02 4.04
N SER A 233 -11.27 -2.55 3.73
CA SER A 233 -11.61 -2.16 2.36
C SER A 233 -10.74 -1.00 1.88
N LEU A 234 -10.46 -0.02 2.74
CA LEU A 234 -9.56 1.08 2.38
C LEU A 234 -8.15 0.56 2.05
N VAL A 235 -7.61 -0.36 2.86
CA VAL A 235 -6.31 -0.99 2.58
C VAL A 235 -6.32 -1.68 1.22
N LEU A 236 -7.35 -2.49 0.94
CA LEU A 236 -7.43 -3.23 -0.32
C LEU A 236 -7.63 -2.31 -1.52
N ILE A 237 -8.42 -1.22 -1.38
CA ILE A 237 -8.57 -0.20 -2.43
C ILE A 237 -7.23 0.50 -2.68
N MET A 238 -6.53 0.93 -1.63
CA MET A 238 -5.21 1.54 -1.77
C MET A 238 -4.22 0.60 -2.44
N TRP A 239 -4.27 -0.71 -2.09
CA TRP A 239 -3.44 -1.73 -2.72
C TRP A 239 -3.77 -1.92 -4.20
N MET A 240 -5.06 -1.98 -4.57
CA MET A 240 -5.47 -2.05 -5.98
C MET A 240 -5.00 -0.82 -6.77
N CYS A 241 -5.12 0.37 -6.21
CA CYS A 241 -4.60 1.59 -6.82
C CYS A 241 -3.07 1.55 -6.96
N ALA A 242 -2.37 1.04 -5.94
CA ALA A 242 -0.92 0.88 -5.99
C ALA A 242 -0.48 -0.08 -7.10
N LEU A 243 -1.19 -1.21 -7.28
CA LEU A 243 -0.97 -2.14 -8.41
C LEU A 243 -1.22 -1.47 -9.76
N GLY A 244 -2.19 -0.58 -9.86
CA GLY A 244 -2.51 0.17 -11.09
C GLY A 244 -1.44 1.19 -11.53
N GLY A 245 -0.27 1.21 -10.88
CA GLY A 245 0.83 2.12 -11.24
C GLY A 245 0.92 3.38 -10.40
N LEU A 246 0.10 3.51 -9.34
CA LEU A 246 0.24 4.61 -8.38
C LEU A 246 1.40 4.39 -7.39
N SER A 247 2.09 3.24 -7.45
CA SER A 247 3.18 2.93 -6.54
C SER A 247 4.20 2.02 -7.19
N VAL A 248 5.41 2.53 -7.33
CA VAL A 248 6.58 1.78 -7.79
C VAL A 248 6.92 0.70 -6.75
N TYR A 249 7.47 -0.43 -7.20
CA TYR A 249 7.89 -1.55 -6.36
C TYR A 249 6.78 -2.28 -5.57
N THR A 250 5.51 -2.08 -5.92
CA THR A 250 4.41 -2.75 -5.22
C THR A 250 4.48 -4.28 -5.37
N MET A 251 4.88 -4.79 -6.55
CA MET A 251 4.91 -6.23 -6.87
C MET A 251 6.24 -6.70 -7.43
N LEU A 252 7.34 -6.02 -7.14
CA LEU A 252 8.67 -6.39 -7.68
C LEU A 252 9.11 -7.78 -7.23
N VAL A 253 8.79 -8.14 -5.98
CA VAL A 253 9.09 -9.43 -5.37
C VAL A 253 7.90 -9.86 -4.53
N PHE A 254 7.61 -11.17 -4.51
CA PHE A 254 6.65 -11.73 -3.57
C PHE A 254 7.27 -11.70 -2.18
N ASP A 255 6.89 -10.72 -1.39
CA ASP A 255 7.49 -10.41 -0.09
C ASP A 255 6.45 -10.34 1.05
N ILE A 256 6.92 -9.94 2.24
CA ILE A 256 6.10 -9.85 3.46
C ILE A 256 4.88 -8.95 3.29
N LYS A 257 4.94 -7.87 2.49
CA LYS A 257 3.76 -7.01 2.26
C LYS A 257 2.68 -7.73 1.47
N CYS A 258 3.05 -8.52 0.46
CA CYS A 258 2.11 -9.33 -0.31
C CYS A 258 1.44 -10.40 0.57
N LEU A 259 2.22 -11.05 1.44
CA LEU A 259 1.69 -11.99 2.44
C LEU A 259 0.72 -11.29 3.41
N ALA A 260 1.06 -10.09 3.88
CA ALA A 260 0.22 -9.32 4.77
C ALA A 260 -1.13 -8.92 4.11
N ILE A 261 -1.11 -8.54 2.84
CA ILE A 261 -2.33 -8.28 2.05
C ILE A 261 -3.16 -9.56 1.89
N ALA A 262 -2.54 -10.71 1.63
CA ALA A 262 -3.25 -11.99 1.54
C ALA A 262 -3.96 -12.34 2.86
N VAL A 263 -3.34 -12.06 4.01
CA VAL A 263 -3.98 -12.22 5.33
C VAL A 263 -5.18 -11.29 5.49
N VAL A 264 -5.10 -10.03 5.02
CA VAL A 264 -6.23 -9.09 5.03
C VAL A 264 -7.38 -9.61 4.16
N ILE A 265 -7.10 -10.08 2.95
CA ILE A 265 -8.10 -10.70 2.06
C ILE A 265 -8.76 -11.89 2.78
N GLY A 266 -7.97 -12.82 3.31
CA GLY A 266 -8.46 -13.98 4.05
C GLY A 266 -9.36 -13.58 5.23
N ARG A 267 -9.01 -12.53 5.96
CA ARG A 267 -9.85 -11.98 7.05
C ARG A 267 -11.18 -11.45 6.54
N CYS A 268 -11.21 -10.71 5.46
CA CYS A 268 -12.44 -10.18 4.85
C CYS A 268 -13.36 -11.32 4.39
N LEU A 269 -12.81 -12.37 3.81
CA LEU A 269 -13.57 -13.56 3.37
C LEU A 269 -14.11 -14.37 4.56
N ALA A 270 -13.32 -14.52 5.63
CA ALA A 270 -13.72 -15.25 6.83
C ALA A 270 -14.92 -14.58 7.56
N ILE A 271 -14.93 -13.26 7.63
CA ILE A 271 -16.03 -12.47 8.22
C ILE A 271 -17.35 -12.76 7.52
N HIS A 272 -17.34 -12.87 6.19
CA HIS A 272 -18.54 -13.22 5.41
C HIS A 272 -19.06 -14.62 5.78
N ARG A 273 -18.19 -15.61 5.86
CA ARG A 273 -18.57 -17.00 6.24
C ARG A 273 -19.17 -17.10 7.64
N GLU A 274 -18.60 -16.40 8.61
CA GLU A 274 -19.12 -16.39 9.99
C GLU A 274 -20.53 -15.82 10.07
N LYS A 275 -20.84 -14.76 9.33
CA LYS A 275 -22.18 -14.18 9.30
C LYS A 275 -23.19 -15.10 8.64
N ARG A 276 -22.84 -15.71 7.53
CA ARG A 276 -23.71 -16.67 6.83
C ARG A 276 -24.07 -17.83 7.77
N LYS A 277 -23.11 -18.41 8.49
CA LYS A 277 -23.36 -19.47 9.48
C LYS A 277 -24.29 -19.03 10.62
N LYS A 278 -24.18 -17.77 11.08
CA LYS A 278 -25.06 -17.24 12.14
C LYS A 278 -26.48 -17.04 11.62
N SER A 279 -26.65 -16.57 10.39
CA SER A 279 -27.97 -16.42 9.75
C SER A 279 -28.65 -17.77 9.54
N GLU A 280 -27.92 -18.79 9.07
CA GLU A 280 -28.45 -20.13 8.85
C GLU A 280 -28.85 -20.82 10.20
N LYS A 281 -28.11 -20.58 11.30
CA LYS A 281 -28.46 -21.07 12.63
C LYS A 281 -29.70 -20.38 13.20
N GLY A 282 -29.82 -19.05 13.03
CA GLY A 282 -31.00 -18.29 13.45
C GLY A 282 -32.28 -18.78 12.75
N ALA A 283 -32.22 -18.95 11.44
CA ALA A 283 -33.36 -19.47 10.65
C ALA A 283 -33.80 -20.89 11.07
N LYS A 284 -32.84 -21.75 11.50
CA LYS A 284 -33.17 -23.08 11.99
C LYS A 284 -33.76 -23.08 13.41
N THR A 285 -33.49 -22.07 14.22
CA THR A 285 -34.03 -21.95 15.59
C THR A 285 -35.49 -21.44 15.52
N ASP A 286 -35.78 -20.51 14.60
CA ASP A 286 -37.14 -19.97 14.42
C ASP A 286 -38.09 -20.94 13.67
N ALA A 287 -37.56 -21.97 13.02
CA ALA A 287 -38.34 -23.00 12.32
C ALA A 287 -38.64 -24.26 13.19
N ARG A 288 -38.37 -24.25 14.48
CA ARG A 288 -38.82 -25.31 15.38
C ARG A 288 -40.19 -24.90 15.97
N PRO A 289 -41.23 -25.73 15.75
CA PRO A 289 -42.59 -25.50 16.27
C PRO A 289 -42.64 -25.51 17.77
#